data_c005111f033da0e2d8549f65e3149453
#
_entry.id   c005111f033da0e2d8549f65e3149453
#
_cell.length_a   1.000
_cell.length_b   1.000
_cell.length_c   1.000
_cell.angle_alpha   90.00
_cell.angle_beta   90.00
_cell.angle_gamma   90.00
#
_symmetry.space_group_name_H-M   'P 1'
#
loop_
_entity.id
_entity.type
_entity.pdbx_description
1 polymer ?
#
loop_
_entity_poly.entity_id
_entity_poly.type
_entity_poly.pdbx_seq_one_letter_code
_entity_poly.pdbx_strand_id
1 'polypeptide(L)'
;MTYKQISMAELDTIPKNGYKVFSTFSGCGGSSLGYKLAGYEVIGALECVPQARDAYAKNFPNTPILFKDIREVHGKDIFNLTGLKKGELDIMDGSPPCCPFSMQGVRDENWGKVVNYSSIKQRTDDLFFEYARLVNEVQPKVFVAENVKGLTVGKAKAVLDEILKTFQDYGYSVVYDVLNAENYGVPQARERCIFVGVRKDLVKKYKVRPSLPVPSFKKITTEEAIGDLIDKGSDMPLNEVDNRDVQLMHKYFHAGTTQMDVKNIIEEQKLDHIFESNFYRDRWKKPYYTIRQHHTRPFHPIEDRYMSIWEAKRIQTFPDDFILEDSPVKNWERIGRAVPPNLMKKISENIQKKILDKIRDSAVE
;
A
#
# COMPACT_ATOMS: atom_id res chain seq x y z
N MET A 1 23.17 -8.63 -9.69
CA MET A 1 23.08 -8.52 -8.21
C MET A 1 21.67 -8.93 -7.85
N THR A 2 21.52 -9.94 -7.03
CA THR A 2 20.23 -10.41 -6.58
C THR A 2 19.59 -9.32 -5.69
N TYR A 3 18.35 -8.99 -5.93
CA TYR A 3 17.57 -8.05 -5.09
C TYR A 3 17.39 -8.67 -3.71
N LYS A 4 18.20 -8.25 -2.75
CA LYS A 4 18.11 -8.76 -1.37
C LYS A 4 17.10 -7.93 -0.58
N GLN A 5 16.06 -8.57 -0.11
CA GLN A 5 15.18 -8.01 0.92
C GLN A 5 15.73 -8.33 2.31
N ILE A 6 15.45 -7.44 3.26
CA ILE A 6 15.69 -7.70 4.67
C ILE A 6 14.66 -8.72 5.17
N SER A 7 15.04 -9.65 6.02
CA SER A 7 14.10 -10.58 6.66
C SER A 7 13.35 -9.91 7.82
N MET A 8 12.20 -10.48 8.22
CA MET A 8 11.48 -10.01 9.40
C MET A 8 12.34 -10.12 10.67
N ALA A 9 13.17 -11.16 10.77
CA ALA A 9 14.09 -11.35 11.90
C ALA A 9 15.17 -10.24 11.97
N GLU A 10 15.55 -9.64 10.84
CA GLU A 10 16.53 -8.55 10.80
C GLU A 10 15.94 -7.17 11.18
N LEU A 11 14.60 -7.03 11.28
CA LEU A 11 13.96 -5.75 11.63
C LEU A 11 14.40 -5.21 12.98
N ASP A 12 14.62 -6.08 13.97
CA ASP A 12 15.01 -5.66 15.31
C ASP A 12 16.48 -5.17 15.37
N THR A 13 17.29 -5.47 14.33
CA THR A 13 18.67 -4.99 14.22
C THR A 13 18.76 -3.56 13.67
N ILE A 14 17.66 -3.03 13.13
CA ILE A 14 17.63 -1.67 12.58
C ILE A 14 17.69 -0.65 13.72
N PRO A 15 18.64 0.28 13.71
CA PRO A 15 18.74 1.33 14.73
C PRO A 15 17.44 2.15 14.81
N LYS A 16 16.90 2.30 16.02
CA LYS A 16 15.71 3.11 16.24
C LYS A 16 16.04 4.60 16.17
N ASN A 17 15.20 5.36 15.48
CA ASN A 17 15.35 6.80 15.32
C ASN A 17 14.65 7.62 16.44
N GLY A 18 13.88 6.93 17.30
CA GLY A 18 13.17 7.53 18.44
C GLY A 18 11.81 8.14 18.10
N TYR A 19 11.37 8.09 16.84
CA TYR A 19 10.06 8.61 16.42
C TYR A 19 8.98 7.54 16.46
N LYS A 20 7.77 7.95 16.81
CA LYS A 20 6.59 7.10 17.04
C LYS A 20 5.55 7.25 15.94
N VAL A 21 5.03 6.12 15.48
CA VAL A 21 3.98 6.05 14.46
C VAL A 21 2.77 5.31 14.97
N PHE A 22 1.57 5.83 14.68
CA PHE A 22 0.31 5.10 14.81
C PHE A 22 -0.25 4.87 13.41
N SER A 23 -0.51 3.60 13.05
CA SER A 23 -0.95 3.21 11.70
C SER A 23 -2.44 2.88 11.70
N THR A 24 -3.25 3.61 10.93
CA THR A 24 -4.67 3.33 10.70
C THR A 24 -4.85 2.63 9.34
N PHE A 25 -5.92 1.86 9.19
CA PHE A 25 -6.14 1.00 8.01
C PHE A 25 -4.91 0.14 7.72
N SER A 26 -4.34 -0.41 8.79
CA SER A 26 -3.01 -1.02 8.76
C SER A 26 -2.90 -2.23 7.84
N GLY A 27 -4.02 -2.84 7.43
CA GLY A 27 -4.04 -4.02 6.57
C GLY A 27 -3.18 -5.14 7.15
N CYS A 28 -2.39 -5.80 6.31
CA CYS A 28 -1.40 -6.77 6.77
C CYS A 28 -0.08 -6.12 7.25
N GLY A 29 0.06 -4.79 7.21
CA GLY A 29 1.22 -4.10 7.78
C GLY A 29 2.26 -3.58 6.79
N GLY A 30 1.91 -3.36 5.51
CA GLY A 30 2.87 -2.87 4.51
C GLY A 30 3.48 -1.51 4.88
N SER A 31 2.66 -0.51 5.25
CA SER A 31 3.14 0.79 5.75
C SER A 31 3.95 0.63 7.03
N SER A 32 3.44 -0.13 8.00
CA SER A 32 4.12 -0.37 9.28
C SER A 32 5.50 -0.98 9.10
N LEU A 33 5.63 -1.94 8.18
CA LEU A 33 6.93 -2.50 7.80
C LEU A 33 7.86 -1.43 7.24
N GLY A 34 7.36 -0.57 6.34
CA GLY A 34 8.14 0.53 5.77
C GLY A 34 8.66 1.51 6.83
N TYR A 35 7.84 1.87 7.81
CA TYR A 35 8.26 2.69 8.96
C TYR A 35 9.33 2.00 9.80
N LYS A 36 9.13 0.71 10.14
CA LYS A 36 10.11 -0.07 10.90
C LYS A 36 11.44 -0.20 10.15
N LEU A 37 11.42 -0.37 8.82
CA LEU A 37 12.61 -0.38 7.96
C LEU A 37 13.36 0.97 7.93
N ALA A 38 12.71 2.08 8.29
CA ALA A 38 13.31 3.40 8.46
C ALA A 38 13.65 3.73 9.92
N GLY A 39 13.56 2.76 10.83
CA GLY A 39 13.93 2.90 12.25
C GLY A 39 12.85 3.48 13.15
N TYR A 40 11.64 3.70 12.65
CA TYR A 40 10.52 4.20 13.48
C TYR A 40 9.97 3.11 14.40
N GLU A 41 9.41 3.53 15.52
CA GLU A 41 8.61 2.68 16.39
C GLU A 41 7.12 2.79 16.04
N VAL A 42 6.53 1.70 15.56
CA VAL A 42 5.08 1.63 15.34
C VAL A 42 4.45 1.20 16.66
N ILE A 43 3.88 2.17 17.38
CA ILE A 43 3.38 2.02 18.75
C ILE A 43 1.92 1.58 18.84
N GLY A 44 1.23 1.49 17.72
CA GLY A 44 -0.13 0.99 17.65
C GLY A 44 -0.65 0.95 16.22
N ALA A 45 -1.69 0.14 16.01
CA ALA A 45 -2.37 -0.01 14.74
C ALA A 45 -3.89 -0.02 14.92
N LEU A 46 -4.62 0.31 13.86
CA LEU A 46 -6.09 0.22 13.76
C LEU A 46 -6.47 -0.55 12.50
N GLU A 47 -7.23 -1.63 12.66
CA GLU A 47 -7.72 -2.47 11.56
C GLU A 47 -9.07 -3.09 11.93
N CYS A 48 -10.01 -3.10 10.99
CA CYS A 48 -11.35 -3.67 11.20
C CYS A 48 -11.59 -5.01 10.47
N VAL A 49 -10.71 -5.37 9.53
CA VAL A 49 -10.82 -6.64 8.78
C VAL A 49 -10.10 -7.75 9.54
N PRO A 50 -10.82 -8.81 9.97
CA PRO A 50 -10.26 -9.85 10.86
C PRO A 50 -8.98 -10.50 10.30
N GLN A 51 -9.01 -10.95 9.06
CA GLN A 51 -7.87 -11.65 8.44
C GLN A 51 -6.66 -10.72 8.23
N ALA A 52 -6.89 -9.42 8.00
CA ALA A 52 -5.82 -8.44 7.91
C ALA A 52 -5.16 -8.21 9.27
N ARG A 53 -5.98 -8.04 10.32
CA ARG A 53 -5.53 -7.96 11.72
C ARG A 53 -4.70 -9.19 12.10
N ASP A 54 -5.16 -10.40 11.76
CA ASP A 54 -4.49 -11.65 12.14
C ASP A 54 -3.11 -11.75 11.46
N ALA A 55 -3.04 -11.42 10.17
CA ALA A 55 -1.76 -11.34 9.46
C ALA A 55 -0.84 -10.25 10.07
N TYR A 56 -1.40 -9.10 10.44
CA TYR A 56 -0.63 -8.03 11.11
C TYR A 56 -0.05 -8.51 12.45
N ALA A 57 -0.89 -9.08 13.30
CA ALA A 57 -0.50 -9.53 14.64
C ALA A 57 0.62 -10.58 14.61
N LYS A 58 0.60 -11.49 13.64
CA LYS A 58 1.65 -12.51 13.46
C LYS A 58 3.01 -11.91 13.09
N ASN A 59 3.01 -10.87 12.29
CA ASN A 59 4.25 -10.23 11.83
C ASN A 59 4.76 -9.13 12.79
N PHE A 60 3.87 -8.56 13.61
CA PHE A 60 4.18 -7.47 14.54
C PHE A 60 3.59 -7.74 15.93
N PRO A 61 4.01 -8.83 16.61
CA PRO A 61 3.38 -9.28 17.86
C PRO A 61 3.49 -8.23 19.00
N ASN A 62 4.48 -7.36 18.94
CA ASN A 62 4.70 -6.32 19.94
C ASN A 62 3.97 -4.99 19.63
N THR A 63 3.21 -4.91 18.53
CA THR A 63 2.44 -3.71 18.17
C THR A 63 0.97 -3.93 18.55
N PRO A 64 0.43 -3.21 19.53
CA PRO A 64 -0.97 -3.34 19.93
C PRO A 64 -1.91 -2.89 18.80
N ILE A 65 -3.05 -3.57 18.64
CA ILE A 65 -4.01 -3.32 17.59
C ILE A 65 -5.37 -2.99 18.18
N LEU A 66 -5.93 -1.83 17.80
CA LEU A 66 -7.36 -1.56 17.97
C LEU A 66 -8.12 -2.30 16.87
N PHE A 67 -8.87 -3.32 17.24
CA PHE A 67 -9.73 -4.05 16.31
C PHE A 67 -11.12 -3.43 16.29
N LYS A 68 -11.29 -2.34 15.55
CA LYS A 68 -12.53 -1.55 15.45
C LYS A 68 -12.66 -0.89 14.07
N ASP A 69 -13.87 -0.50 13.71
CA ASP A 69 -14.06 0.48 12.64
C ASP A 69 -13.55 1.86 13.10
N ILE A 70 -12.90 2.62 12.22
CA ILE A 70 -12.35 3.94 12.53
C ILE A 70 -13.44 4.92 13.01
N ARG A 71 -14.69 4.74 12.59
CA ARG A 71 -15.84 5.55 13.02
C ARG A 71 -16.11 5.44 14.52
N GLU A 72 -15.73 4.31 15.12
CA GLU A 72 -15.91 4.01 16.55
C GLU A 72 -14.69 4.39 17.40
N VAL A 73 -13.60 4.83 16.77
CA VAL A 73 -12.34 5.16 17.44
C VAL A 73 -12.20 6.67 17.57
N HIS A 74 -11.84 7.10 18.76
CA HIS A 74 -11.55 8.48 19.09
C HIS A 74 -10.10 8.67 19.55
N GLY A 75 -9.62 9.92 19.55
CA GLY A 75 -8.27 10.22 20.01
C GLY A 75 -7.96 9.69 21.42
N LYS A 76 -8.95 9.67 22.32
CA LYS A 76 -8.83 9.08 23.66
C LYS A 76 -8.47 7.59 23.66
N ASP A 77 -8.98 6.83 22.67
CA ASP A 77 -8.68 5.39 22.59
C ASP A 77 -7.22 5.18 22.21
N ILE A 78 -6.69 6.03 21.31
CA ILE A 78 -5.27 6.04 20.93
C ILE A 78 -4.40 6.45 22.11
N PHE A 79 -4.79 7.49 22.86
CA PHE A 79 -4.04 7.95 24.03
C PHE A 79 -4.01 6.88 25.12
N ASN A 80 -5.13 6.22 25.38
CA ASN A 80 -5.20 5.11 26.34
C ASN A 80 -4.31 3.92 25.94
N LEU A 81 -4.25 3.61 24.63
CA LEU A 81 -3.43 2.51 24.14
C LEU A 81 -1.94 2.82 24.18
N THR A 82 -1.56 4.05 23.86
CA THR A 82 -0.16 4.44 23.60
C THR A 82 0.51 5.18 24.76
N GLY A 83 -0.26 5.66 25.72
CA GLY A 83 0.21 6.53 26.81
C GLY A 83 0.57 7.96 26.37
N LEU A 84 0.38 8.30 25.10
CA LEU A 84 0.63 9.64 24.57
C LEU A 84 -0.50 10.60 24.91
N LYS A 85 -0.20 11.90 24.82
CA LYS A 85 -1.17 13.00 24.89
C LYS A 85 -1.38 13.61 23.51
N LYS A 86 -2.44 14.42 23.39
CA LYS A 86 -2.71 15.19 22.18
C LYS A 86 -1.48 16.01 21.77
N GLY A 87 -1.06 15.87 20.52
CA GLY A 87 0.06 16.60 19.93
C GLY A 87 1.43 15.93 20.08
N GLU A 88 1.54 14.84 20.83
CA GLU A 88 2.83 14.16 21.08
C GLU A 88 3.19 13.10 20.02
N LEU A 89 2.21 12.55 19.33
CA LEU A 89 2.47 11.56 18.27
C LEU A 89 3.27 12.19 17.11
N ASP A 90 4.34 11.52 16.68
CA ASP A 90 5.16 12.03 15.59
C ASP A 90 4.46 11.87 14.25
N ILE A 91 4.01 10.65 13.90
CA ILE A 91 3.32 10.38 12.64
C ILE A 91 2.02 9.60 12.88
N MET A 92 0.96 10.06 12.26
CA MET A 92 -0.25 9.26 12.04
C MET A 92 -0.31 8.85 10.58
N ASP A 93 -0.26 7.55 10.32
CA ASP A 93 -0.34 6.95 9.00
C ASP A 93 -1.74 6.42 8.71
N GLY A 94 -2.19 6.50 7.45
CA GLY A 94 -3.45 5.93 7.05
C GLY A 94 -3.57 5.72 5.54
N SER A 95 -4.19 4.60 5.16
CA SER A 95 -4.55 4.30 3.78
C SER A 95 -6.05 4.01 3.67
N PRO A 96 -6.92 5.05 3.88
CA PRO A 96 -8.36 4.86 3.81
C PRO A 96 -8.78 4.32 2.45
N PRO A 97 -9.63 3.27 2.39
CA PRO A 97 -10.04 2.68 1.12
C PRO A 97 -10.82 3.67 0.26
N CYS A 98 -10.60 3.59 -1.04
CA CYS A 98 -11.17 4.50 -2.03
C CYS A 98 -11.90 3.72 -3.14
N CYS A 99 -12.86 2.88 -2.76
CA CYS A 99 -13.60 2.08 -3.74
C CYS A 99 -14.33 2.92 -4.80
N PRO A 100 -14.94 4.09 -4.51
CA PRO A 100 -15.62 4.90 -5.52
C PRO A 100 -14.68 5.57 -6.53
N PHE A 101 -13.38 5.69 -6.22
CA PHE A 101 -12.43 6.48 -7.02
C PHE A 101 -11.40 5.63 -7.77
N SER A 102 -11.44 4.31 -7.65
CA SER A 102 -10.52 3.47 -8.41
C SER A 102 -10.87 3.51 -9.90
N MET A 103 -9.85 3.55 -10.77
CA MET A 103 -10.05 3.53 -12.24
C MET A 103 -10.77 2.26 -12.74
N GLN A 104 -10.88 1.24 -11.90
CA GLN A 104 -11.57 -0.02 -12.15
C GLN A 104 -12.97 -0.10 -11.52
N GLY A 105 -13.34 0.84 -10.66
CA GLY A 105 -14.68 0.91 -10.06
C GLY A 105 -15.66 1.65 -10.96
N VAL A 106 -16.93 1.25 -10.92
CA VAL A 106 -18.04 2.03 -11.47
C VAL A 106 -18.17 3.26 -10.57
N ARG A 107 -17.64 4.38 -11.06
CA ARG A 107 -17.33 5.59 -10.28
C ARG A 107 -18.50 6.26 -9.60
N ASP A 108 -19.73 6.08 -10.09
CA ASP A 108 -20.91 6.81 -9.63
C ASP A 108 -21.95 5.92 -8.92
N GLU A 109 -21.93 4.60 -9.11
CA GLU A 109 -22.99 3.72 -8.61
C GLU A 109 -22.84 3.32 -7.14
N ASN A 110 -21.63 3.40 -6.58
CA ASN A 110 -21.33 2.97 -5.21
C ASN A 110 -21.21 4.10 -4.19
N TRP A 111 -21.43 5.35 -4.62
CA TRP A 111 -21.40 6.49 -3.69
C TRP A 111 -22.56 6.40 -2.70
N GLY A 112 -22.25 6.52 -1.42
CA GLY A 112 -23.25 6.39 -0.35
C GLY A 112 -23.77 4.98 -0.10
N LYS A 113 -23.33 3.96 -0.86
CA LYS A 113 -23.80 2.58 -0.70
C LYS A 113 -22.85 1.74 0.16
N VAL A 114 -23.43 0.74 0.81
CA VAL A 114 -22.67 -0.31 1.48
C VAL A 114 -22.14 -1.28 0.42
N VAL A 115 -20.81 -1.46 0.40
CA VAL A 115 -20.12 -2.36 -0.53
C VAL A 115 -19.42 -3.49 0.22
N ASN A 116 -19.17 -4.61 -0.47
CA ASN A 116 -18.33 -5.67 0.06
C ASN A 116 -16.86 -5.21 -0.02
N TYR A 117 -16.25 -5.01 1.13
CA TYR A 117 -14.83 -4.69 1.24
C TYR A 117 -14.10 -5.80 1.98
N SER A 118 -13.35 -6.61 1.22
CA SER A 118 -12.75 -7.83 1.77
C SER A 118 -13.81 -8.77 2.33
N SER A 119 -13.77 -9.07 3.62
CA SER A 119 -14.73 -9.93 4.34
C SER A 119 -15.83 -9.16 5.09
N ILE A 120 -15.86 -7.83 4.96
CA ILE A 120 -16.86 -6.97 5.65
C ILE A 120 -17.69 -6.17 4.66
N LYS A 121 -18.92 -5.81 5.10
CA LYS A 121 -19.79 -4.89 4.37
C LYS A 121 -19.73 -3.52 5.03
N GLN A 122 -19.32 -2.49 4.29
CA GLN A 122 -19.23 -1.12 4.81
C GLN A 122 -19.37 -0.06 3.71
N ARG A 123 -19.68 1.17 4.12
CA ARG A 123 -19.47 2.35 3.28
C ARG A 123 -17.97 2.68 3.28
N THR A 124 -17.48 3.24 2.19
CA THR A 124 -16.05 3.56 2.04
C THR A 124 -15.80 4.99 1.57
N ASP A 125 -16.85 5.70 1.22
CA ASP A 125 -16.79 7.08 0.70
C ASP A 125 -16.49 8.13 1.77
N ASP A 126 -16.82 7.84 3.04
CA ASP A 126 -16.58 8.72 4.19
C ASP A 126 -15.26 8.44 4.96
N LEU A 127 -14.61 7.30 4.69
CA LEU A 127 -13.48 6.84 5.51
C LEU A 127 -12.26 7.78 5.48
N PHE A 128 -12.08 8.54 4.41
CA PHE A 128 -11.02 9.54 4.37
C PHE A 128 -11.29 10.71 5.34
N PHE A 129 -12.56 11.11 5.47
CA PHE A 129 -12.97 12.16 6.40
C PHE A 129 -12.94 11.66 7.85
N GLU A 130 -13.22 10.38 8.09
CA GLU A 130 -13.03 9.76 9.40
C GLU A 130 -11.55 9.70 9.81
N TYR A 131 -10.66 9.42 8.86
CA TYR A 131 -9.22 9.55 9.08
C TYR A 131 -8.84 11.00 9.43
N ALA A 132 -9.34 11.97 8.68
CA ALA A 132 -9.07 13.38 8.94
C ALA A 132 -9.62 13.83 10.31
N ARG A 133 -10.82 13.35 10.70
CA ARG A 133 -11.36 13.59 12.06
C ARG A 133 -10.41 13.09 13.15
N LEU A 134 -9.92 11.86 12.98
CA LEU A 134 -9.02 11.26 13.96
C LEU A 134 -7.66 11.99 14.01
N VAL A 135 -7.13 12.44 12.86
CA VAL A 135 -5.95 13.32 12.80
C VAL A 135 -6.20 14.62 13.58
N ASN A 136 -7.39 15.22 13.47
CA ASN A 136 -7.75 16.43 14.23
C ASN A 136 -7.86 16.18 15.73
N GLU A 137 -8.38 15.03 16.15
CA GLU A 137 -8.46 14.69 17.56
C GLU A 137 -7.09 14.43 18.19
N VAL A 138 -6.22 13.69 17.48
CA VAL A 138 -4.87 13.31 17.97
C VAL A 138 -3.85 14.41 17.80
N GLN A 139 -3.97 15.25 16.77
CA GLN A 139 -3.03 16.32 16.41
C GLN A 139 -1.57 15.83 16.29
N PRO A 140 -1.26 14.77 15.50
CA PRO A 140 0.11 14.33 15.29
C PRO A 140 0.96 15.46 14.71
N LYS A 141 2.28 15.40 14.89
CA LYS A 141 3.21 16.38 14.27
C LYS A 141 3.12 16.34 12.75
N VAL A 142 3.03 15.12 12.22
CA VAL A 142 2.91 14.83 10.78
C VAL A 142 1.78 13.81 10.58
N PHE A 143 1.03 13.92 9.50
CA PHE A 143 0.22 12.83 9.01
C PHE A 143 0.69 12.39 7.61
N VAL A 144 0.51 11.10 7.32
CA VAL A 144 0.72 10.53 5.98
C VAL A 144 -0.57 9.83 5.58
N ALA A 145 -1.08 10.14 4.39
CA ALA A 145 -2.20 9.40 3.82
C ALA A 145 -1.85 8.85 2.43
N GLU A 146 -2.33 7.64 2.13
CA GLU A 146 -2.18 7.01 0.83
C GLU A 146 -3.54 6.77 0.19
N ASN A 147 -3.60 6.95 -1.14
CA ASN A 147 -4.78 6.63 -1.92
C ASN A 147 -4.41 6.30 -3.37
N VAL A 148 -5.38 5.85 -4.16
CA VAL A 148 -5.17 5.56 -5.59
C VAL A 148 -5.05 6.86 -6.40
N LYS A 149 -4.30 6.82 -7.52
CA LYS A 149 -4.19 7.93 -8.49
C LYS A 149 -5.56 8.45 -8.95
N GLY A 150 -6.57 7.58 -9.02
CA GLY A 150 -7.93 7.95 -9.44
C GLY A 150 -8.55 9.12 -8.66
N LEU A 151 -8.10 9.36 -7.41
CA LEU A 151 -8.54 10.50 -6.60
C LEU A 151 -8.13 11.85 -7.20
N THR A 152 -7.06 11.90 -8.01
CA THR A 152 -6.53 13.15 -8.58
C THR A 152 -7.13 13.53 -9.94
N VAL A 153 -8.04 12.72 -10.48
CA VAL A 153 -8.57 12.92 -11.85
C VAL A 153 -10.09 12.88 -11.92
N GLY A 154 -10.64 13.56 -12.90
CA GLY A 154 -12.08 13.58 -13.19
C GLY A 154 -12.91 14.14 -12.03
N LYS A 155 -14.10 13.57 -11.78
CA LYS A 155 -15.02 14.01 -10.73
C LYS A 155 -14.46 13.84 -9.30
N ALA A 156 -13.53 12.91 -9.10
CA ALA A 156 -12.89 12.69 -7.80
C ALA A 156 -12.03 13.87 -7.33
N LYS A 157 -11.63 14.75 -8.25
CA LYS A 157 -10.83 15.94 -7.91
C LYS A 157 -11.58 16.88 -6.95
N ALA A 158 -12.89 17.00 -7.05
CA ALA A 158 -13.68 17.81 -6.10
C ALA A 158 -13.58 17.26 -4.66
N VAL A 159 -13.56 15.94 -4.51
CA VAL A 159 -13.36 15.30 -3.19
C VAL A 159 -11.94 15.50 -2.69
N LEU A 160 -10.95 15.46 -3.58
CA LEU A 160 -9.56 15.80 -3.23
C LEU A 160 -9.46 17.23 -2.67
N ASP A 161 -10.11 18.20 -3.33
CA ASP A 161 -10.10 19.60 -2.90
C ASP A 161 -10.77 19.76 -1.52
N GLU A 162 -11.85 19.03 -1.26
CA GLU A 162 -12.52 18.98 0.05
C GLU A 162 -11.62 18.36 1.14
N ILE A 163 -10.93 17.24 0.83
CA ILE A 163 -9.97 16.61 1.73
C ILE A 163 -8.86 17.59 2.10
N LEU A 164 -8.27 18.26 1.13
CA LEU A 164 -7.20 19.24 1.35
C LEU A 164 -7.69 20.40 2.23
N LYS A 165 -8.89 20.93 1.94
CA LYS A 165 -9.50 21.98 2.74
C LYS A 165 -9.73 21.51 4.19
N THR A 166 -10.26 20.31 4.40
CA THR A 166 -10.49 19.73 5.72
C THR A 166 -9.21 19.70 6.55
N PHE A 167 -8.09 19.21 5.99
CA PHE A 167 -6.82 19.20 6.71
C PHE A 167 -6.26 20.61 6.96
N GLN A 168 -6.46 21.54 6.04
CA GLN A 168 -6.07 22.94 6.22
C GLN A 168 -6.86 23.61 7.35
N ASP A 169 -8.15 23.32 7.45
CA ASP A 169 -9.04 23.80 8.52
C ASP A 169 -8.66 23.17 9.88
N TYR A 170 -8.18 21.93 9.88
CA TYR A 170 -7.64 21.24 11.07
C TYR A 170 -6.23 21.66 11.45
N GLY A 171 -5.67 22.67 10.79
CA GLY A 171 -4.39 23.27 11.17
C GLY A 171 -3.16 22.63 10.54
N TYR A 172 -3.29 21.94 9.41
CA TYR A 172 -2.17 21.34 8.69
C TYR A 172 -1.80 22.11 7.42
N SER A 173 -0.50 22.15 7.12
CA SER A 173 0.04 22.45 5.80
C SER A 173 0.26 21.13 5.08
N VAL A 174 -0.26 20.97 3.87
CA VAL A 174 -0.30 19.68 3.15
C VAL A 174 0.36 19.80 1.80
N VAL A 175 1.15 18.79 1.43
CA VAL A 175 1.60 18.52 0.08
C VAL A 175 1.08 17.16 -0.34
N TYR A 176 0.74 17.02 -1.61
CA TYR A 176 0.43 15.71 -2.20
C TYR A 176 0.99 15.60 -3.61
N ASP A 177 1.25 14.38 -4.05
CA ASP A 177 1.59 14.06 -5.44
C ASP A 177 1.31 12.59 -5.72
N VAL A 178 1.29 12.22 -6.99
CA VAL A 178 1.20 10.84 -7.45
C VAL A 178 2.60 10.26 -7.60
N LEU A 179 2.99 9.42 -6.66
CA LEU A 179 4.27 8.73 -6.69
C LEU A 179 4.15 7.38 -7.41
N ASN A 180 5.08 7.09 -8.33
CA ASN A 180 5.22 5.76 -8.92
C ASN A 180 6.26 4.97 -8.13
N ALA A 181 5.84 3.88 -7.47
CA ALA A 181 6.65 3.06 -6.58
C ALA A 181 7.94 2.53 -7.23
N GLU A 182 7.95 2.30 -8.55
CA GLU A 182 9.15 1.87 -9.29
C GLU A 182 10.34 2.84 -9.16
N ASN A 183 10.07 4.11 -8.83
CA ASN A 183 11.10 5.14 -8.62
C ASN A 183 11.61 5.19 -7.18
N TYR A 184 11.11 4.29 -6.30
CA TYR A 184 11.41 4.29 -4.86
C TYR A 184 11.88 2.91 -4.36
N GLY A 185 12.51 2.12 -5.25
CA GLY A 185 13.08 0.82 -4.90
C GLY A 185 12.04 -0.30 -4.80
N VAL A 186 10.94 -0.16 -5.49
CA VAL A 186 9.90 -1.20 -5.63
C VAL A 186 9.95 -1.74 -7.06
N PRO A 187 10.06 -3.06 -7.28
CA PRO A 187 10.08 -3.66 -8.62
C PRO A 187 8.67 -3.69 -9.26
N GLN A 188 7.90 -2.62 -9.07
CA GLN A 188 6.52 -2.54 -9.53
C GLN A 188 6.15 -1.11 -9.96
N ALA A 189 5.59 -0.97 -11.16
CA ALA A 189 4.98 0.26 -11.64
C ALA A 189 3.60 0.47 -10.99
N ARG A 190 3.60 1.07 -9.78
CA ARG A 190 2.42 1.30 -8.95
C ARG A 190 2.29 2.78 -8.60
N GLU A 191 1.31 3.45 -9.18
CA GLU A 191 1.04 4.86 -8.91
C GLU A 191 0.07 5.03 -7.73
N ARG A 192 0.47 5.85 -6.75
CA ARG A 192 -0.34 6.18 -5.57
C ARG A 192 -0.26 7.66 -5.24
N CYS A 193 -1.41 8.23 -4.90
CA CYS A 193 -1.49 9.58 -4.37
C CYS A 193 -1.06 9.56 -2.91
N ILE A 194 0.03 10.25 -2.60
CA ILE A 194 0.58 10.35 -1.25
C ILE A 194 0.39 11.77 -0.73
N PHE A 195 -0.15 11.88 0.47
CA PHE A 195 -0.31 13.13 1.20
C PHE A 195 0.66 13.16 2.37
N VAL A 196 1.35 14.27 2.55
CA VAL A 196 2.13 14.56 3.77
C VAL A 196 1.65 15.88 4.32
N GLY A 197 1.13 15.86 5.54
CA GLY A 197 0.70 17.06 6.25
C GLY A 197 1.58 17.32 7.46
N VAL A 198 1.95 18.58 7.69
CA VAL A 198 2.71 19.03 8.85
C VAL A 198 1.88 20.07 9.58
N ARG A 199 1.77 19.97 10.89
CA ARG A 199 1.00 20.90 11.72
C ARG A 199 1.53 22.33 11.58
N LYS A 200 0.65 23.30 11.33
CA LYS A 200 1.01 24.69 10.96
C LYS A 200 1.81 25.44 12.03
N ASP A 201 1.58 25.14 13.33
CA ASP A 201 2.38 25.70 14.42
C ASP A 201 3.86 25.27 14.32
N LEU A 202 4.11 24.00 13.96
CA LEU A 202 5.46 23.47 13.77
C LEU A 202 6.12 24.06 12.51
N VAL A 203 5.34 24.18 11.41
CA VAL A 203 5.80 24.87 10.18
C VAL A 203 6.29 26.28 10.50
N LYS A 204 5.49 27.03 11.28
CA LYS A 204 5.82 28.41 11.67
C LYS A 204 7.03 28.47 12.62
N LYS A 205 7.02 27.63 13.67
CA LYS A 205 8.03 27.65 14.71
C LYS A 205 9.40 27.19 14.23
N TYR A 206 9.45 26.04 13.54
CA TYR A 206 10.70 25.36 13.16
C TYR A 206 11.11 25.57 11.70
N LYS A 207 10.36 26.38 10.92
CA LYS A 207 10.62 26.67 9.51
C LYS A 207 10.69 25.39 8.63
N VAL A 208 10.01 24.33 9.04
CA VAL A 208 9.86 23.10 8.25
C VAL A 208 8.71 23.20 7.28
N ARG A 209 8.69 22.34 6.25
CA ARG A 209 7.59 22.26 5.28
C ARG A 209 7.28 20.82 4.95
N PRO A 210 6.02 20.46 4.69
CA PRO A 210 5.71 19.13 4.16
C PRO A 210 6.44 18.91 2.83
N SER A 211 6.99 17.72 2.63
CA SER A 211 7.73 17.36 1.42
C SER A 211 7.61 15.89 1.12
N LEU A 212 7.74 15.54 -0.16
CA LEU A 212 7.77 14.17 -0.67
C LEU A 212 9.19 13.76 -1.04
N PRO A 213 9.51 12.45 -1.06
CA PRO A 213 10.84 11.97 -1.40
C PRO A 213 11.17 12.24 -2.87
N VAL A 214 12.45 12.47 -3.15
CA VAL A 214 12.95 12.62 -4.51
C VAL A 214 13.02 11.23 -5.17
N PRO A 215 12.51 11.07 -6.41
CA PRO A 215 12.56 9.80 -7.12
C PRO A 215 14.00 9.37 -7.46
N SER A 216 14.23 8.06 -7.42
CA SER A 216 15.46 7.43 -7.95
C SER A 216 15.22 7.01 -9.40
N PHE A 217 16.22 7.19 -10.26
CA PHE A 217 16.14 6.71 -11.65
C PHE A 217 16.52 5.22 -11.82
N LYS A 218 17.14 4.61 -10.80
CA LYS A 218 17.44 3.18 -10.82
C LYS A 218 16.17 2.38 -10.53
N LYS A 219 15.68 1.66 -11.54
CA LYS A 219 14.54 0.75 -11.44
C LYS A 219 15.02 -0.68 -11.20
N ILE A 220 14.20 -1.45 -10.52
CA ILE A 220 14.41 -2.89 -10.30
C ILE A 220 13.46 -3.62 -11.24
N THR A 221 13.98 -4.54 -12.04
CA THR A 221 13.19 -5.35 -12.96
C THR A 221 12.51 -6.50 -12.23
N THR A 222 11.51 -7.10 -12.87
CA THR A 222 10.88 -8.34 -12.40
C THR A 222 11.91 -9.45 -12.25
N GLU A 223 12.80 -9.61 -13.24
CA GLU A 223 13.91 -10.58 -13.19
C GLU A 223 14.82 -10.41 -11.98
N GLU A 224 15.23 -9.19 -11.67
CA GLU A 224 16.05 -8.93 -10.49
C GLU A 224 15.33 -9.28 -9.18
N ALA A 225 14.01 -9.12 -9.14
CA ALA A 225 13.21 -9.35 -7.94
C ALA A 225 12.90 -10.81 -7.67
N ILE A 226 12.62 -11.61 -8.72
CA ILE A 226 12.09 -12.98 -8.58
C ILE A 226 12.83 -14.03 -9.42
N GLY A 227 13.92 -13.67 -10.13
CA GLY A 227 14.62 -14.59 -11.02
C GLY A 227 15.23 -15.83 -10.34
N ASP A 228 15.52 -15.74 -9.04
CA ASP A 228 15.99 -16.87 -8.23
C ASP A 228 14.85 -17.79 -7.74
N LEU A 229 13.59 -17.43 -8.01
CA LEU A 229 12.40 -18.24 -7.71
C LEU A 229 11.94 -19.10 -8.91
N ILE A 230 12.60 -18.98 -10.06
CA ILE A 230 12.32 -19.83 -11.22
C ILE A 230 12.43 -21.31 -10.79
N ASP A 231 11.60 -22.17 -11.35
CA ASP A 231 11.51 -23.61 -11.07
C ASP A 231 11.04 -23.99 -9.66
N LYS A 232 10.63 -23.04 -8.83
CA LYS A 232 10.12 -23.33 -7.48
C LYS A 232 8.61 -23.65 -7.43
N GLY A 233 7.96 -23.67 -8.61
CA GLY A 233 6.53 -23.94 -8.73
C GLY A 233 5.65 -22.79 -8.25
N SER A 234 4.35 -23.03 -8.15
CA SER A 234 3.35 -22.06 -7.68
C SER A 234 2.55 -22.63 -6.52
N ASP A 235 2.32 -21.83 -5.50
CA ASP A 235 1.40 -22.09 -4.38
C ASP A 235 -0.06 -21.68 -4.71
N MET A 236 -0.29 -21.14 -5.89
CA MET A 236 -1.65 -20.90 -6.40
C MET A 236 -2.27 -22.22 -6.84
N PRO A 237 -3.57 -22.46 -6.54
CA PRO A 237 -4.23 -23.70 -6.94
C PRO A 237 -4.23 -23.86 -8.46
N LEU A 238 -3.41 -24.78 -8.97
CA LEU A 238 -3.36 -25.08 -10.42
C LEU A 238 -4.64 -25.78 -10.90
N ASN A 239 -5.40 -26.39 -9.97
CA ASN A 239 -6.63 -27.14 -10.26
C ASN A 239 -7.77 -26.26 -10.83
N GLU A 240 -7.66 -24.95 -10.76
CA GLU A 240 -8.60 -24.00 -11.39
C GLU A 240 -8.14 -23.56 -12.78
N VAL A 241 -6.96 -24.00 -13.23
CA VAL A 241 -6.47 -23.72 -14.58
C VAL A 241 -6.97 -24.83 -15.49
N ASP A 242 -7.91 -24.51 -16.35
CA ASP A 242 -8.15 -25.36 -17.51
C ASP A 242 -6.81 -25.50 -18.29
N ASN A 243 -6.36 -26.73 -18.53
CA ASN A 243 -5.16 -27.00 -19.35
C ASN A 243 -5.20 -26.26 -20.70
N ARG A 244 -6.39 -25.94 -21.18
CA ARG A 244 -6.65 -25.14 -22.36
C ARG A 244 -6.21 -23.69 -22.20
N ASP A 245 -6.47 -23.05 -21.07
CA ASP A 245 -6.06 -21.66 -20.80
C ASP A 245 -4.53 -21.55 -20.80
N VAL A 246 -3.84 -22.51 -20.16
CA VAL A 246 -2.38 -22.58 -20.15
C VAL A 246 -1.82 -22.78 -21.57
N GLN A 247 -2.41 -23.65 -22.37
CA GLN A 247 -2.00 -23.87 -23.74
C GLN A 247 -2.18 -22.61 -24.62
N LEU A 248 -3.29 -21.90 -24.43
CA LEU A 248 -3.55 -20.65 -25.15
C LEU A 248 -2.61 -19.54 -24.73
N MET A 249 -2.32 -19.44 -23.42
CA MET A 249 -1.35 -18.50 -22.90
C MET A 249 0.06 -18.76 -23.44
N HIS A 250 0.49 -20.02 -23.45
CA HIS A 250 1.78 -20.41 -24.03
C HIS A 250 1.90 -20.01 -25.50
N LYS A 251 0.80 -20.21 -26.27
CA LYS A 251 0.77 -19.93 -27.70
C LYS A 251 0.77 -18.45 -28.07
N TYR A 252 0.05 -17.60 -27.31
CA TYR A 252 -0.24 -16.23 -27.74
C TYR A 252 0.35 -15.14 -26.85
N PHE A 253 0.68 -15.46 -25.59
CA PHE A 253 1.17 -14.45 -24.65
C PHE A 253 2.66 -14.66 -24.33
N HIS A 254 3.47 -13.68 -24.71
CA HIS A 254 4.87 -13.60 -24.33
C HIS A 254 5.06 -12.55 -23.22
N ALA A 255 6.25 -12.48 -22.62
CA ALA A 255 6.54 -11.51 -21.58
C ALA A 255 6.23 -10.07 -22.03
N GLY A 256 5.34 -9.39 -21.31
CA GLY A 256 4.86 -8.05 -21.61
C GLY A 256 3.60 -8.00 -22.49
N THR A 257 3.04 -9.13 -22.91
CA THR A 257 1.81 -9.19 -23.70
C THR A 257 0.59 -8.98 -22.81
N THR A 258 -0.32 -8.10 -23.23
CA THR A 258 -1.62 -7.88 -22.61
C THR A 258 -2.74 -8.43 -23.50
N GLN A 259 -3.93 -8.57 -22.93
CA GLN A 259 -5.13 -8.95 -23.69
C GLN A 259 -5.38 -8.00 -24.89
N MET A 260 -5.04 -6.71 -24.74
CA MET A 260 -5.21 -5.72 -25.80
C MET A 260 -4.30 -5.98 -27.00
N ASP A 261 -3.08 -6.50 -26.75
CA ASP A 261 -2.11 -6.82 -27.81
C ASP A 261 -2.53 -8.03 -28.64
N VAL A 262 -3.35 -8.93 -28.07
CA VAL A 262 -3.84 -10.15 -28.73
C VAL A 262 -5.34 -10.10 -29.02
N LYS A 263 -5.95 -8.92 -28.92
CA LYS A 263 -7.40 -8.74 -29.10
C LYS A 263 -7.91 -9.33 -30.42
N ASN A 264 -7.25 -9.04 -31.50
CA ASN A 264 -7.65 -9.56 -32.83
C ASN A 264 -7.61 -11.10 -32.87
N ILE A 265 -6.61 -11.72 -32.23
CA ILE A 265 -6.48 -13.18 -32.15
C ILE A 265 -7.63 -13.77 -31.33
N ILE A 266 -7.98 -13.10 -30.19
CA ILE A 266 -9.10 -13.51 -29.35
C ILE A 266 -10.42 -13.48 -30.13
N GLU A 267 -10.68 -12.40 -30.85
CA GLU A 267 -11.88 -12.22 -31.69
C GLU A 267 -11.92 -13.24 -32.83
N GLU A 268 -10.84 -13.40 -33.60
CA GLU A 268 -10.74 -14.36 -34.71
C GLU A 268 -10.92 -15.82 -34.27
N GLN A 269 -10.39 -16.16 -33.09
CA GLN A 269 -10.44 -17.53 -32.56
C GLN A 269 -11.66 -17.78 -31.66
N LYS A 270 -12.55 -16.79 -31.47
CA LYS A 270 -13.75 -16.84 -30.61
C LYS A 270 -13.43 -17.26 -29.18
N LEU A 271 -12.39 -16.67 -28.61
CA LEU A 271 -11.86 -16.99 -27.26
C LEU A 271 -12.41 -16.08 -26.16
N ASP A 272 -13.35 -15.19 -26.44
CA ASP A 272 -13.89 -14.19 -25.52
C ASP A 272 -14.41 -14.79 -24.21
N HIS A 273 -14.94 -16.02 -24.27
CA HIS A 273 -15.46 -16.75 -23.09
C HIS A 273 -14.35 -17.31 -22.18
N ILE A 274 -13.10 -17.35 -22.65
CA ILE A 274 -11.95 -17.89 -21.91
C ILE A 274 -11.18 -16.74 -21.25
N PHE A 275 -11.15 -15.59 -21.92
CA PHE A 275 -10.43 -14.41 -21.46
C PHE A 275 -11.40 -13.38 -20.88
N GLU A 276 -11.97 -13.68 -19.70
CA GLU A 276 -12.54 -12.61 -18.88
C GLU A 276 -11.47 -11.56 -18.61
N SER A 277 -11.87 -10.29 -18.68
CA SER A 277 -11.02 -9.10 -18.60
C SER A 277 -9.82 -9.25 -17.64
N ASN A 278 -8.60 -9.02 -18.11
CA ASN A 278 -7.35 -8.87 -17.36
C ASN A 278 -6.35 -10.04 -17.40
N PHE A 279 -6.40 -10.92 -18.37
CA PHE A 279 -5.27 -11.80 -18.63
C PHE A 279 -4.09 -10.99 -19.16
N TYR A 280 -2.90 -11.20 -18.60
CA TYR A 280 -1.66 -10.64 -19.11
C TYR A 280 -0.47 -11.49 -18.64
N ARG A 281 0.59 -11.49 -19.44
CA ARG A 281 1.89 -12.00 -19.04
C ARG A 281 2.81 -10.80 -18.88
N ASP A 282 3.25 -10.53 -17.65
CA ASP A 282 3.95 -9.30 -17.32
C ASP A 282 5.37 -9.21 -17.91
N ARG A 283 6.01 -8.08 -17.70
CA ARG A 283 7.33 -7.76 -18.25
C ARG A 283 8.44 -8.37 -17.39
N TRP A 284 9.37 -9.08 -18.02
CA TRP A 284 10.50 -9.69 -17.33
C TRP A 284 11.65 -8.69 -17.06
N LYS A 285 12.04 -7.96 -18.10
CA LYS A 285 13.17 -7.01 -18.09
C LYS A 285 12.79 -5.57 -17.69
N LYS A 286 11.61 -5.37 -17.11
CA LYS A 286 11.11 -4.10 -16.59
C LYS A 286 10.44 -4.31 -15.24
N PRO A 287 10.15 -3.25 -14.46
CA PRO A 287 9.32 -3.38 -13.27
C PRO A 287 7.96 -4.01 -13.61
N TYR A 288 7.47 -4.86 -12.72
CA TYR A 288 6.17 -5.53 -12.83
C TYR A 288 5.03 -4.50 -12.95
N TYR A 289 3.90 -4.86 -13.56
CA TYR A 289 2.68 -4.04 -13.49
C TYR A 289 2.12 -4.00 -12.07
N THR A 290 1.16 -3.11 -11.80
CA THR A 290 0.52 -3.01 -10.50
C THR A 290 -0.14 -4.33 -10.10
N ILE A 291 0.30 -4.95 -9.00
CA ILE A 291 -0.43 -6.04 -8.35
C ILE A 291 -1.76 -5.50 -7.85
N ARG A 292 -2.86 -6.05 -8.40
CA ARG A 292 -4.23 -5.64 -8.08
C ARG A 292 -4.78 -6.50 -6.95
N GLN A 293 -5.74 -5.95 -6.19
CA GLN A 293 -6.41 -6.67 -5.10
C GLN A 293 -7.36 -7.78 -5.57
N HIS A 294 -7.99 -7.59 -6.72
CA HIS A 294 -8.90 -8.58 -7.28
C HIS A 294 -8.11 -9.67 -7.99
N HIS A 295 -8.62 -10.87 -7.89
CA HIS A 295 -8.07 -12.05 -8.51
C HIS A 295 -8.12 -11.94 -10.04
N THR A 296 -7.15 -11.24 -10.59
CA THR A 296 -6.76 -11.42 -11.97
C THR A 296 -5.67 -12.45 -11.92
N ARG A 297 -5.88 -13.62 -12.47
CA ARG A 297 -4.90 -14.71 -12.49
C ARG A 297 -3.65 -14.27 -13.28
N PRO A 298 -2.64 -13.60 -12.67
CA PRO A 298 -1.49 -13.13 -13.41
C PRO A 298 -0.58 -14.33 -13.70
N PHE A 299 -0.22 -14.49 -14.97
CA PHE A 299 0.75 -15.49 -15.34
C PHE A 299 2.17 -15.04 -15.05
N HIS A 300 3.02 -16.01 -14.71
CA HIS A 300 4.45 -15.74 -14.55
C HIS A 300 5.04 -15.24 -15.89
N PRO A 301 5.92 -14.22 -15.87
CA PRO A 301 6.44 -13.59 -17.09
C PRO A 301 7.09 -14.55 -18.09
N ILE A 302 7.76 -15.61 -17.63
CA ILE A 302 8.50 -16.54 -18.47
C ILE A 302 8.17 -18.03 -18.26
N GLU A 303 7.51 -18.41 -17.17
CA GLU A 303 7.09 -19.79 -16.90
C GLU A 303 5.60 -19.98 -17.20
N ASP A 304 5.20 -21.20 -17.55
CA ASP A 304 3.81 -21.54 -17.91
C ASP A 304 2.99 -21.92 -16.67
N ARG A 305 2.91 -20.96 -15.74
CA ARG A 305 2.15 -21.07 -14.48
C ARG A 305 1.67 -19.68 -14.03
N TYR A 306 0.82 -19.65 -13.04
CA TYR A 306 0.47 -18.43 -12.36
C TYR A 306 1.61 -17.93 -11.46
N MET A 307 1.59 -16.62 -11.18
CA MET A 307 2.43 -16.02 -10.15
C MET A 307 2.12 -16.60 -8.77
N SER A 308 3.15 -16.90 -8.02
CA SER A 308 3.06 -17.35 -6.63
C SER A 308 2.92 -16.19 -5.64
N ILE A 309 2.49 -16.49 -4.43
CA ILE A 309 2.48 -15.52 -3.32
C ILE A 309 3.90 -15.07 -2.94
N TRP A 310 4.88 -15.95 -3.06
CA TRP A 310 6.30 -15.64 -2.84
C TRP A 310 6.79 -14.55 -3.78
N GLU A 311 6.48 -14.68 -5.07
CA GLU A 311 6.81 -13.70 -6.09
C GLU A 311 6.05 -12.38 -5.86
N ALA A 312 4.77 -12.45 -5.53
CA ALA A 312 3.97 -11.28 -5.20
C ALA A 312 4.52 -10.52 -3.99
N LYS A 313 4.96 -11.23 -2.93
CA LYS A 313 5.63 -10.62 -1.77
C LYS A 313 6.86 -9.83 -2.21
N ARG A 314 7.74 -10.43 -2.99
CA ARG A 314 8.97 -9.78 -3.46
C ARG A 314 8.72 -8.59 -4.37
N ILE A 315 7.78 -8.71 -5.32
CA ILE A 315 7.35 -7.59 -6.19
C ILE A 315 6.79 -6.43 -5.38
N GLN A 316 6.08 -6.72 -4.30
CA GLN A 316 5.53 -5.71 -3.39
C GLN A 316 6.51 -5.27 -2.30
N THR A 317 7.72 -5.85 -2.26
CA THR A 317 8.80 -5.59 -1.29
C THR A 317 8.54 -6.05 0.14
N PHE A 318 7.71 -7.09 0.31
CA PHE A 318 7.62 -7.82 1.57
C PHE A 318 8.77 -8.84 1.69
N PRO A 319 9.30 -9.09 2.90
CA PRO A 319 10.25 -10.16 3.16
C PRO A 319 9.69 -11.55 2.84
N ASP A 320 10.58 -12.48 2.50
CA ASP A 320 10.18 -13.86 2.20
C ASP A 320 9.56 -14.56 3.42
N ASP A 321 10.06 -14.25 4.62
CA ASP A 321 9.57 -14.77 5.91
C ASP A 321 8.36 -13.98 6.47
N PHE A 322 7.79 -13.03 5.71
CA PHE A 322 6.54 -12.37 6.10
C PHE A 322 5.38 -13.36 6.05
N ILE A 323 4.67 -13.50 7.18
CA ILE A 323 3.65 -14.55 7.38
C ILE A 323 2.31 -14.11 6.80
N LEU A 324 1.77 -14.96 5.91
CA LEU A 324 0.42 -14.87 5.36
C LEU A 324 -0.17 -16.29 5.39
N GLU A 325 -1.19 -16.52 6.21
CA GLU A 325 -1.75 -17.86 6.48
C GLU A 325 -3.23 -17.98 6.08
N ASP A 326 -3.67 -17.21 5.10
CA ASP A 326 -4.99 -17.37 4.50
C ASP A 326 -4.88 -18.16 3.18
N SER A 327 -5.98 -18.37 2.48
CA SER A 327 -5.95 -18.97 1.15
C SER A 327 -5.08 -18.12 0.19
N PRO A 328 -4.47 -18.73 -0.85
CA PRO A 328 -3.64 -18.01 -1.81
C PRO A 328 -4.33 -16.78 -2.41
N VAL A 329 -5.62 -16.88 -2.70
CA VAL A 329 -6.44 -15.77 -3.21
C VAL A 329 -6.52 -14.61 -2.21
N LYS A 330 -6.76 -14.92 -0.94
CA LYS A 330 -6.83 -13.92 0.13
C LYS A 330 -5.47 -13.29 0.44
N ASN A 331 -4.43 -14.10 0.42
CA ASN A 331 -3.05 -13.62 0.57
C ASN A 331 -2.68 -12.66 -0.57
N TRP A 332 -3.05 -13.00 -1.82
CA TRP A 332 -2.87 -12.11 -2.96
C TRP A 332 -3.61 -10.77 -2.77
N GLU A 333 -4.87 -10.82 -2.33
CA GLU A 333 -5.67 -9.64 -2.02
C GLU A 333 -4.98 -8.75 -0.99
N ARG A 334 -4.41 -9.33 0.09
CA ARG A 334 -3.68 -8.58 1.13
C ARG A 334 -2.47 -7.85 0.57
N ILE A 335 -1.65 -8.56 -0.22
CA ILE A 335 -0.47 -8.00 -0.87
C ILE A 335 -0.87 -6.89 -1.86
N GLY A 336 -1.88 -7.13 -2.70
CA GLY A 336 -2.33 -6.18 -3.70
C GLY A 336 -2.89 -4.88 -3.11
N ARG A 337 -3.48 -4.94 -1.90
CA ARG A 337 -3.96 -3.75 -1.17
C ARG A 337 -2.86 -2.99 -0.45
N ALA A 338 -1.81 -3.67 -0.05
CA ALA A 338 -0.79 -3.07 0.79
C ALA A 338 -0.03 -1.93 0.10
N VAL A 339 0.36 -0.94 0.88
CA VAL A 339 1.39 0.01 0.49
C VAL A 339 2.73 -0.73 0.46
N PRO A 340 3.53 -0.63 -0.63
CA PRO A 340 4.83 -1.27 -0.68
C PRO A 340 5.75 -0.78 0.45
N PRO A 341 6.32 -1.67 1.26
CA PRO A 341 7.22 -1.29 2.36
C PRO A 341 8.35 -0.33 1.95
N ASN A 342 9.01 -0.59 0.82
CA ASN A 342 10.11 0.28 0.36
C ASN A 342 9.64 1.68 -0.06
N LEU A 343 8.43 1.83 -0.60
CA LEU A 343 7.86 3.16 -0.89
C LEU A 343 7.64 3.92 0.43
N MET A 344 7.01 3.28 1.43
CA MET A 344 6.77 3.91 2.73
C MET A 344 8.08 4.20 3.45
N LYS A 345 9.08 3.32 3.36
CA LYS A 345 10.45 3.59 3.87
C LYS A 345 11.01 4.88 3.31
N LYS A 346 10.93 5.10 1.98
CA LYS A 346 11.42 6.32 1.35
C LYS A 346 10.66 7.58 1.77
N ILE A 347 9.35 7.48 1.94
CA ILE A 347 8.52 8.57 2.45
C ILE A 347 8.93 8.91 3.87
N SER A 348 9.06 7.92 4.75
CA SER A 348 9.39 8.12 6.17
C SER A 348 10.84 8.62 6.36
N GLU A 349 11.82 8.12 5.62
CA GLU A 349 13.19 8.66 5.60
C GLU A 349 13.22 10.15 5.22
N ASN A 350 12.41 10.55 4.24
CA ASN A 350 12.28 11.96 3.85
C ASN A 350 11.65 12.80 4.97
N ILE A 351 10.57 12.32 5.59
CA ILE A 351 9.89 12.99 6.72
C ILE A 351 10.85 13.15 7.90
N GLN A 352 11.59 12.10 8.25
CA GLN A 352 12.58 12.16 9.30
C GLN A 352 13.58 13.29 9.04
N LYS A 353 14.30 13.21 7.94
CA LYS A 353 15.41 14.13 7.60
C LYS A 353 14.95 15.58 7.40
N LYS A 354 13.80 15.79 6.77
CA LYS A 354 13.34 17.12 6.35
C LYS A 354 12.46 17.82 7.37
N ILE A 355 11.84 17.06 8.27
CA ILE A 355 10.84 17.58 9.21
C ILE A 355 11.19 17.22 10.65
N LEU A 356 11.18 15.93 11.03
CA LEU A 356 11.22 15.53 12.43
C LEU A 356 12.59 15.80 13.08
N ASP A 357 13.71 15.51 12.40
CA ASP A 357 15.05 15.80 12.91
C ASP A 357 15.23 17.31 13.16
N LYS A 358 14.75 18.16 12.24
CA LYS A 358 14.80 19.61 12.41
C LYS A 358 13.97 20.12 13.59
N ILE A 359 12.79 19.50 13.83
CA ILE A 359 11.96 19.84 15.00
C ILE A 359 12.67 19.45 16.28
N ARG A 360 13.27 18.24 16.32
CA ARG A 360 13.99 17.74 17.49
C ARG A 360 15.23 18.57 17.80
N ASP A 361 16.07 18.81 16.80
CA ASP A 361 17.36 19.49 16.96
C ASP A 361 17.16 20.96 17.40
N SER A 362 16.15 21.65 16.82
CA SER A 362 15.78 23.02 17.24
C SER A 362 15.07 23.10 18.61
N ALA A 363 14.67 21.99 19.21
CA ALA A 363 14.08 21.99 20.56
C ALA A 363 15.14 21.78 21.66
N VAL A 364 16.37 21.45 21.27
CA VAL A 364 17.52 21.26 22.18
C VAL A 364 18.36 22.54 22.28
N GLU A 365 18.26 23.45 21.31
CA GLU A 365 18.80 24.81 21.35
C GLU A 365 17.84 25.76 22.11
#